data_eaf6a9e1dbd8d83423f560d5a15a4e29
#
_entry.id   eaf6a9e1dbd8d83423f560d5a15a4e29
#
_cell.length_a   1.000
_cell.length_b   1.000
_cell.length_c   1.000
_cell.angle_alpha   90.00
_cell.angle_beta   90.00
_cell.angle_gamma   90.00
#
_symmetry.space_group_name_H-M   'P 1'
#
loop_
_entity.id
_entity.type
_entity.pdbx_description
1 polymer ?
#
loop_
_entity_poly.entity_id
_entity_poly.type
_entity_poly.pdbx_seq_one_letter_code
_entity_poly.pdbx_strand_id
1 'polypeptide(L)'
;MIFLTDSIDHLSGPILGRVADDTGNCVATETNNRSINILVIGERGTGKSEDYAANAVLQAVKQSRNIICSDDNICEFAAQEEMLSRNYTIITLDRWAVDRENLRKWNPLCELLLCEAEQNAGTSVPSAQENEVATLSSILAKAIIKNAQPVRPCDEDILIHAITNAILSAVSEKATSFDRVAEIIECEAAKQSDVWNGHMQSCVQRVLNSFMLNRVAMDGQKQIITIQDILSAENPNPVAIFLKTGKRVCDTDKELYSAFLGMLFFKLKKYNSEQIKQSHEFSFIFDDFQNIGYIPQLTDILYDIRSNPYNSQKTQISIIVEKTADLQAAYGVELNKLLASIDVTVGFHYNNNPSMLMSWLKKSSAAKECNVSVYDMDSQRELNLIGLSYLDHPMIK
;
A
#
# COMPACT_ATOMS: atom_id res chain seq x y z
N MET A 1 -0.26 22.39 1.92
CA MET A 1 -0.26 23.50 2.92
C MET A 1 -0.86 22.94 4.20
N ILE A 2 -0.24 23.18 5.34
CA ILE A 2 -0.72 22.71 6.65
C ILE A 2 -1.61 23.80 7.23
N PHE A 3 -2.82 23.44 7.62
CA PHE A 3 -3.79 24.36 8.23
C PHE A 3 -4.06 24.00 9.67
N LEU A 4 -4.22 25.01 10.49
CA LEU A 4 -4.72 24.90 11.86
C LEU A 4 -6.22 25.19 11.86
N THR A 5 -7.00 24.33 12.49
CA THR A 5 -8.44 24.51 12.61
C THR A 5 -8.95 24.03 13.96
N ASP A 6 -9.98 24.67 14.45
CA ASP A 6 -10.69 24.32 15.68
C ASP A 6 -11.70 23.19 15.45
N SER A 7 -11.96 22.81 14.20
CA SER A 7 -12.90 21.75 13.86
C SER A 7 -12.31 20.74 12.88
N ILE A 8 -12.33 19.49 13.29
CA ILE A 8 -11.94 18.34 12.46
C ILE A 8 -12.98 18.07 11.36
N ASP A 9 -14.19 18.60 11.52
CA ASP A 9 -15.32 18.29 10.63
C ASP A 9 -15.16 18.79 9.19
N HIS A 10 -14.35 19.80 8.98
CA HIS A 10 -14.15 20.41 7.68
C HIS A 10 -12.83 20.01 6.99
N LEU A 11 -12.05 19.10 7.60
CA LEU A 11 -10.75 18.71 7.07
C LEU A 11 -10.88 17.70 5.96
N SER A 12 -10.12 17.91 4.89
CA SER A 12 -10.05 17.02 3.72
C SER A 12 -8.79 16.14 3.69
N GLY A 13 -7.89 16.28 4.64
CA GLY A 13 -6.64 15.53 4.73
C GLY A 13 -6.48 14.80 6.05
N PRO A 14 -5.45 13.94 6.17
CA PRO A 14 -5.15 13.24 7.41
C PRO A 14 -4.77 14.23 8.52
N ILE A 15 -5.18 13.91 9.74
CA ILE A 15 -4.81 14.68 10.92
C ILE A 15 -3.35 14.37 11.27
N LEU A 16 -2.54 15.43 11.38
CA LEU A 16 -1.10 15.30 11.68
C LEU A 16 -0.81 15.40 13.20
N GLY A 17 -1.70 15.99 13.95
CA GLY A 17 -1.57 16.22 15.39
C GLY A 17 -2.35 17.45 15.83
N ARG A 18 -2.24 17.81 17.10
CA ARG A 18 -2.83 19.01 17.69
C ARG A 18 -1.74 19.96 18.18
N VAL A 19 -2.03 21.24 18.23
CA VAL A 19 -1.15 22.24 18.82
C VAL A 19 -1.08 22.01 20.34
N ALA A 20 0.11 22.14 20.90
CA ALA A 20 0.38 21.97 22.33
C ALA A 20 -0.01 23.23 23.13
N ASP A 21 -1.17 23.80 22.87
CA ASP A 21 -1.71 24.94 23.61
C ASP A 21 -3.10 24.61 24.19
N ASP A 22 -3.57 25.45 25.08
CA ASP A 22 -4.85 25.28 25.77
C ASP A 22 -6.07 25.40 24.81
N THR A 23 -5.87 25.75 23.56
CA THR A 23 -6.96 25.95 22.60
C THR A 23 -7.45 24.64 22.00
N GLY A 24 -6.65 23.57 22.08
CA GLY A 24 -7.01 22.24 21.56
C GLY A 24 -7.12 22.17 20.04
N ASN A 25 -6.57 23.16 19.32
CA ASN A 25 -6.61 23.20 17.86
C ASN A 25 -5.96 21.97 17.24
N CYS A 26 -6.62 21.40 16.26
CA CYS A 26 -6.08 20.29 15.50
C CYS A 26 -5.36 20.80 14.25
N VAL A 27 -4.25 20.12 13.92
CA VAL A 27 -3.53 20.37 12.67
C VAL A 27 -3.79 19.22 11.71
N ALA A 28 -4.11 19.56 10.47
CA ALA A 28 -4.27 18.58 9.42
C ALA A 28 -3.68 19.09 8.11
N THR A 29 -3.36 18.17 7.23
CA THR A 29 -3.12 18.55 5.85
C THR A 29 -4.45 18.77 5.18
N GLU A 30 -4.74 20.00 4.84
CA GLU A 30 -5.85 20.30 3.94
C GLU A 30 -5.37 20.11 2.50
N THR A 31 -5.98 19.18 1.80
CA THR A 31 -5.55 18.88 0.44
C THR A 31 -6.10 19.87 -0.58
N ASN A 32 -6.98 20.79 -0.18
CA ASN A 32 -7.63 21.75 -1.09
C ASN A 32 -7.94 21.14 -2.46
N ASN A 33 -8.48 19.94 -2.47
CA ASN A 33 -8.69 19.18 -3.69
C ASN A 33 -7.41 18.76 -4.44
N ARG A 34 -6.27 18.63 -3.78
CA ARG A 34 -5.04 18.08 -4.37
C ARG A 34 -4.67 16.72 -3.81
N SER A 35 -3.94 15.96 -4.60
CA SER A 35 -3.25 14.76 -4.14
C SER A 35 -2.05 15.12 -3.25
N ILE A 36 -1.65 14.24 -2.34
CA ILE A 36 -0.57 14.50 -1.38
C ILE A 36 0.17 13.21 -1.01
N ASN A 37 1.50 13.33 -0.87
CA ASN A 37 2.39 12.28 -0.41
C ASN A 37 2.96 12.63 0.96
N ILE A 38 2.77 11.76 1.94
CA ILE A 38 3.18 11.97 3.33
C ILE A 38 4.13 10.85 3.76
N LEU A 39 5.23 11.23 4.38
CA LEU A 39 6.16 10.33 5.03
C LEU A 39 6.07 10.49 6.54
N VAL A 40 5.77 9.41 7.25
CA VAL A 40 5.72 9.39 8.72
C VAL A 40 6.87 8.55 9.25
N ILE A 41 7.66 9.13 10.14
CA ILE A 41 8.84 8.50 10.71
C ILE A 41 8.73 8.53 12.24
N GLY A 42 9.02 7.43 12.89
CA GLY A 42 9.11 7.38 14.34
C GLY A 42 9.43 5.97 14.85
N GLU A 43 10.12 5.89 15.97
CA GLU A 43 10.47 4.62 16.59
C GLU A 43 9.22 3.81 16.96
N ARG A 44 9.44 2.53 17.22
CA ARG A 44 8.36 1.64 17.65
C ARG A 44 7.75 2.11 18.96
N GLY A 45 6.42 2.09 19.03
CA GLY A 45 5.65 2.49 20.22
C GLY A 45 5.50 3.99 20.40
N THR A 46 5.87 4.83 19.42
CA THR A 46 5.66 6.29 19.46
C THR A 46 4.22 6.72 19.13
N GLY A 47 3.30 5.78 18.88
CA GLY A 47 1.90 6.11 18.61
C GLY A 47 1.56 6.30 17.14
N LYS A 48 2.49 6.07 16.20
CA LYS A 48 2.23 6.25 14.74
C LYS A 48 0.95 5.57 14.25
N SER A 49 0.72 4.32 14.66
CA SER A 49 -0.45 3.56 14.24
C SER A 49 -1.73 4.10 14.86
N GLU A 50 -1.72 4.45 16.14
CA GLU A 50 -2.88 4.95 16.88
C GLU A 50 -3.17 6.44 16.59
N ASP A 51 -2.12 7.28 16.58
CA ASP A 51 -2.27 8.72 16.50
C ASP A 51 -2.24 9.27 15.07
N TYR A 52 -1.72 8.48 14.11
CA TYR A 52 -1.68 8.90 12.71
C TYR A 52 -2.45 7.93 11.79
N ALA A 53 -2.06 6.66 11.69
CA ALA A 53 -2.62 5.74 10.70
C ALA A 53 -4.14 5.55 10.88
N ALA A 54 -4.60 5.27 12.11
CA ALA A 54 -6.02 5.12 12.41
C ALA A 54 -6.82 6.41 12.12
N ASN A 55 -6.28 7.59 12.48
CA ASN A 55 -6.90 8.86 12.13
C ASN A 55 -6.95 9.11 10.61
N ALA A 56 -5.90 8.74 9.88
CA ALA A 56 -5.88 8.85 8.42
C ALA A 56 -6.95 7.96 7.77
N VAL A 57 -7.16 6.74 8.27
CA VAL A 57 -8.24 5.86 7.83
C VAL A 57 -9.61 6.48 8.14
N LEU A 58 -9.84 6.94 9.36
CA LEU A 58 -11.11 7.60 9.74
C LEU A 58 -11.42 8.81 8.86
N GLN A 59 -10.43 9.65 8.56
CA GLN A 59 -10.61 10.78 7.64
C GLN A 59 -10.93 10.33 6.20
N ALA A 60 -10.29 9.26 5.72
CA ALA A 60 -10.59 8.69 4.42
C ALA A 60 -12.03 8.13 4.35
N VAL A 61 -12.48 7.45 5.43
CA VAL A 61 -13.87 6.97 5.57
C VAL A 61 -14.85 8.13 5.54
N LYS A 62 -14.58 9.20 6.27
CA LYS A 62 -15.40 10.42 6.28
C LYS A 62 -15.60 11.01 4.87
N GLN A 63 -14.57 10.92 4.03
CA GLN A 63 -14.57 11.40 2.66
C GLN A 63 -15.08 10.39 1.63
N SER A 64 -15.53 9.22 2.06
CA SER A 64 -15.98 8.12 1.20
C SER A 64 -14.92 7.73 0.14
N ARG A 65 -13.65 7.69 0.53
CA ARG A 65 -12.54 7.28 -0.35
C ARG A 65 -12.38 5.77 -0.39
N ASN A 66 -11.86 5.25 -1.47
CA ASN A 66 -11.30 3.91 -1.49
C ASN A 66 -10.05 3.89 -0.61
N ILE A 67 -9.93 2.90 0.28
CA ILE A 67 -8.87 2.80 1.27
C ILE A 67 -8.08 1.53 1.00
N ILE A 68 -6.75 1.66 0.89
CA ILE A 68 -5.83 0.54 0.91
C ILE A 68 -4.88 0.77 2.10
N CYS A 69 -4.99 -0.07 3.11
CA CYS A 69 -4.25 0.09 4.35
C CYS A 69 -3.46 -1.18 4.66
N SER A 70 -2.15 -1.06 4.91
CA SER A 70 -1.43 -2.11 5.60
C SER A 70 -1.60 -1.92 7.10
N ASP A 71 -2.04 -2.94 7.81
CA ASP A 71 -2.46 -2.80 9.20
C ASP A 71 -2.29 -4.10 9.99
N ASP A 72 -1.94 -3.97 11.26
CA ASP A 72 -1.94 -5.04 12.25
C ASP A 72 -3.23 -5.03 13.12
N ASN A 73 -4.39 -4.72 12.51
CA ASN A 73 -5.75 -4.64 13.05
C ASN A 73 -6.18 -3.33 13.73
N ILE A 74 -5.29 -2.38 14.01
CA ILE A 74 -5.66 -1.13 14.72
C ILE A 74 -6.56 -0.26 13.84
N CYS A 75 -6.15 -0.04 12.58
CA CYS A 75 -6.87 0.82 11.65
C CYS A 75 -8.22 0.24 11.25
N GLU A 76 -8.28 -1.08 10.97
CA GLU A 76 -9.54 -1.77 10.67
C GLU A 76 -10.50 -1.66 11.85
N PHE A 77 -10.03 -1.97 13.06
CA PHE A 77 -10.85 -1.92 14.27
C PHE A 77 -11.38 -0.52 14.56
N ALA A 78 -10.52 0.50 14.44
CA ALA A 78 -10.88 1.89 14.71
C ALA A 78 -11.99 2.42 13.78
N ALA A 79 -12.02 1.97 12.53
CA ALA A 79 -12.93 2.51 11.52
C ALA A 79 -14.09 1.57 11.15
N GLN A 80 -14.16 0.37 11.70
CA GLN A 80 -15.10 -0.69 11.27
C GLN A 80 -16.57 -0.26 11.34
N GLU A 81 -17.00 0.32 12.46
CA GLU A 81 -18.39 0.74 12.64
C GLU A 81 -18.78 1.83 11.64
N GLU A 82 -17.91 2.82 11.45
CA GLU A 82 -18.16 3.93 10.54
C GLU A 82 -18.14 3.47 9.07
N MET A 83 -17.25 2.55 8.71
CA MET A 83 -17.23 1.96 7.37
C MET A 83 -18.53 1.21 7.07
N LEU A 84 -19.02 0.42 8.04
CA LEU A 84 -20.30 -0.29 7.90
C LEU A 84 -21.47 0.67 7.76
N SER A 85 -21.52 1.74 8.54
CA SER A 85 -22.58 2.76 8.47
C SER A 85 -22.62 3.48 7.11
N ARG A 86 -21.47 3.57 6.42
CA ARG A 86 -21.31 4.22 5.11
C ARG A 86 -21.31 3.23 3.93
N ASN A 87 -21.69 1.99 4.16
CA ASN A 87 -21.81 0.94 3.15
C ASN A 87 -20.47 0.61 2.44
N TYR A 88 -19.35 0.68 3.14
CA TYR A 88 -18.08 0.22 2.58
C TYR A 88 -18.09 -1.27 2.27
N THR A 89 -17.50 -1.65 1.16
CA THR A 89 -17.10 -3.03 0.92
C THR A 89 -15.75 -3.26 1.59
N ILE A 90 -15.76 -3.93 2.75
CA ILE A 90 -14.55 -4.18 3.53
C ILE A 90 -13.94 -5.50 3.07
N ILE A 91 -12.65 -5.47 2.70
CA ILE A 91 -11.89 -6.61 2.20
C ILE A 91 -10.62 -6.75 3.03
N THR A 92 -10.42 -7.94 3.58
CA THR A 92 -9.16 -8.27 4.25
C THR A 92 -8.37 -9.23 3.37
N LEU A 93 -7.18 -8.81 2.94
CA LEU A 93 -6.22 -9.69 2.29
C LEU A 93 -5.32 -10.27 3.38
N ASP A 94 -5.64 -11.48 3.79
CA ASP A 94 -4.89 -12.24 4.77
C ASP A 94 -4.72 -13.67 4.25
N ARG A 95 -3.49 -14.06 3.99
CA ARG A 95 -3.16 -15.40 3.49
C ARG A 95 -3.52 -16.51 4.48
N TRP A 96 -3.45 -16.20 5.76
CA TRP A 96 -3.55 -17.19 6.83
C TRP A 96 -4.93 -17.29 7.47
N ALA A 97 -5.81 -16.34 7.17
CA ALA A 97 -7.14 -16.38 7.75
C ALA A 97 -8.00 -17.45 7.06
N VAL A 98 -8.50 -18.36 7.87
CA VAL A 98 -9.43 -19.41 7.47
C VAL A 98 -10.82 -18.95 7.90
N ASP A 99 -11.78 -19.01 6.98
CA ASP A 99 -13.22 -18.87 7.24
C ASP A 99 -13.73 -17.55 7.85
N ARG A 100 -13.35 -16.40 7.27
CA ARG A 100 -14.07 -15.15 7.54
C ARG A 100 -14.87 -14.70 6.32
N GLU A 101 -16.11 -14.26 6.54
CA GLU A 101 -17.03 -13.83 5.47
C GLU A 101 -16.47 -12.72 4.57
N ASN A 102 -15.61 -11.85 5.10
CA ASN A 102 -15.01 -10.72 4.40
C ASN A 102 -13.66 -11.04 3.76
N LEU A 103 -13.20 -12.28 3.87
CA LEU A 103 -11.95 -12.69 3.26
C LEU A 103 -12.10 -12.78 1.75
N ARG A 104 -11.27 -12.02 1.07
CA ARG A 104 -11.10 -12.11 -0.37
C ARG A 104 -9.67 -12.52 -0.67
N LYS A 105 -9.49 -13.18 -1.78
CA LYS A 105 -8.18 -13.59 -2.27
C LYS A 105 -7.92 -12.87 -3.57
N TRP A 106 -6.70 -12.44 -3.73
CA TRP A 106 -6.22 -11.87 -4.99
C TRP A 106 -5.20 -12.79 -5.60
N ASN A 107 -5.26 -12.96 -6.93
CA ASN A 107 -4.36 -13.82 -7.66
C ASN A 107 -3.80 -13.07 -8.88
N PRO A 108 -2.49 -12.77 -8.92
CA PRO A 108 -1.88 -12.03 -10.03
C PRO A 108 -1.99 -12.75 -11.39
N LEU A 109 -2.03 -14.08 -11.41
CA LEU A 109 -2.24 -14.81 -12.67
C LEU A 109 -3.66 -14.61 -13.21
N CYS A 110 -4.67 -14.50 -12.34
CA CYS A 110 -6.02 -14.16 -12.77
C CYS A 110 -6.07 -12.77 -13.42
N GLU A 111 -5.37 -11.78 -12.86
CA GLU A 111 -5.27 -10.44 -13.45
C GLU A 111 -4.67 -10.48 -14.86
N LEU A 112 -3.60 -11.25 -15.05
CA LEU A 112 -2.94 -11.40 -16.35
C LEU A 112 -3.80 -12.11 -17.37
N LEU A 113 -4.48 -13.20 -16.98
CA LEU A 113 -5.39 -13.95 -17.85
C LEU A 113 -6.62 -13.13 -18.25
N LEU A 114 -7.15 -12.29 -17.35
CA LEU A 114 -8.24 -11.36 -17.67
C LEU A 114 -7.78 -10.32 -18.70
N CYS A 115 -6.61 -9.70 -18.49
CA CYS A 115 -6.03 -8.78 -19.46
C CYS A 115 -5.87 -9.43 -20.86
N GLU A 116 -5.37 -10.66 -20.92
CA GLU A 116 -5.22 -11.39 -22.19
C GLU A 116 -6.57 -11.69 -22.83
N ALA A 117 -7.58 -12.07 -22.04
CA ALA A 117 -8.93 -12.34 -22.55
C ALA A 117 -9.58 -11.08 -23.13
N GLU A 118 -9.41 -9.93 -22.50
CA GLU A 118 -9.87 -8.62 -23.01
C GLU A 118 -9.19 -8.25 -24.34
N GLN A 119 -7.90 -8.55 -24.47
CA GLN A 119 -7.15 -8.37 -25.73
C GLN A 119 -7.74 -9.20 -26.86
N ASN A 120 -8.03 -10.47 -26.61
CA ASN A 120 -8.55 -11.40 -27.62
C ASN A 120 -10.01 -11.10 -28.02
N ALA A 121 -10.77 -10.38 -27.20
CA ALA A 121 -12.14 -9.96 -27.48
C ALA A 121 -12.26 -8.80 -28.51
N GLY A 122 -11.15 -8.25 -28.97
CA GLY A 122 -11.11 -7.28 -30.09
C GLY A 122 -11.67 -5.89 -29.78
N THR A 123 -11.77 -5.52 -28.51
CA THR A 123 -12.36 -4.25 -28.07
C THR A 123 -11.39 -3.06 -28.06
N SER A 124 -10.11 -3.26 -28.41
CA SER A 124 -9.09 -2.21 -28.36
C SER A 124 -7.95 -2.39 -29.36
N VAL A 125 -7.16 -1.35 -29.54
CA VAL A 125 -6.02 -1.31 -30.47
C VAL A 125 -4.93 -2.31 -30.02
N PRO A 126 -4.60 -3.34 -30.82
CA PRO A 126 -3.77 -4.48 -30.41
C PRO A 126 -2.42 -4.12 -29.78
N SER A 127 -1.79 -3.06 -30.28
CA SER A 127 -0.43 -2.67 -29.85
C SER A 127 -0.32 -2.12 -28.41
N ALA A 128 -1.38 -1.54 -27.86
CA ALA A 128 -1.35 -0.97 -26.51
C ALA A 128 -1.59 -2.03 -25.42
N GLN A 129 -2.32 -3.10 -25.75
CA GLN A 129 -2.68 -4.14 -24.79
C GLN A 129 -1.65 -5.26 -24.66
N GLU A 130 -0.96 -5.62 -25.77
CA GLU A 130 0.20 -6.51 -25.68
C GLU A 130 1.25 -5.96 -24.72
N ASN A 131 1.37 -4.62 -24.66
CA ASN A 131 2.25 -3.95 -23.71
C ASN A 131 1.75 -4.05 -22.26
N GLU A 132 0.44 -4.15 -22.01
CA GLU A 132 -0.11 -4.23 -20.65
C GLU A 132 0.21 -5.56 -19.97
N VAL A 133 -0.04 -6.69 -20.63
CA VAL A 133 0.30 -8.02 -20.07
C VAL A 133 1.80 -8.13 -19.80
N ALA A 134 2.64 -7.66 -20.72
CA ALA A 134 4.08 -7.66 -20.54
C ALA A 134 4.51 -6.77 -19.35
N THR A 135 3.88 -5.61 -19.20
CA THR A 135 4.17 -4.69 -18.10
C THR A 135 3.74 -5.28 -16.76
N LEU A 136 2.54 -5.84 -16.66
CA LEU A 136 2.05 -6.49 -15.43
C LEU A 136 2.89 -7.71 -15.06
N SER A 137 3.34 -8.50 -16.07
CA SER A 137 4.26 -9.63 -15.85
C SER A 137 5.61 -9.14 -15.29
N SER A 138 6.13 -8.03 -15.81
CA SER A 138 7.37 -7.41 -15.30
C SER A 138 7.20 -6.86 -13.88
N ILE A 139 6.05 -6.28 -13.56
CA ILE A 139 5.73 -5.81 -12.21
C ILE A 139 5.72 -6.98 -11.23
N LEU A 140 5.09 -8.09 -11.60
CA LEU A 140 5.08 -9.30 -10.80
C LEU A 140 6.49 -9.85 -10.58
N ALA A 141 7.28 -9.96 -11.64
CA ALA A 141 8.67 -10.41 -11.56
C ALA A 141 9.52 -9.50 -10.65
N LYS A 142 9.39 -8.18 -10.77
CA LYS A 142 10.06 -7.21 -9.90
C LYS A 142 9.65 -7.35 -8.44
N ALA A 143 8.36 -7.51 -8.17
CA ALA A 143 7.87 -7.72 -6.80
C ALA A 143 8.48 -8.95 -6.16
N ILE A 144 8.60 -10.05 -6.92
CA ILE A 144 9.22 -11.28 -6.45
C ILE A 144 10.72 -11.06 -6.19
N ILE A 145 11.46 -10.59 -7.17
CA ILE A 145 12.93 -10.52 -7.10
C ILE A 145 13.42 -9.49 -6.10
N LYS A 146 12.83 -8.30 -6.08
CA LYS A 146 13.25 -7.21 -5.17
C LYS A 146 12.95 -7.51 -3.70
N ASN A 147 11.96 -8.34 -3.42
CA ASN A 147 11.63 -8.75 -2.06
C ASN A 147 12.24 -10.10 -1.66
N ALA A 148 12.77 -10.88 -2.61
CA ALA A 148 13.47 -12.14 -2.37
C ALA A 148 14.96 -11.91 -2.05
N GLN A 149 15.30 -11.53 -0.85
CA GLN A 149 16.69 -11.28 -0.43
C GLN A 149 17.47 -12.59 -0.14
N PRO A 150 18.81 -12.65 -0.35
CA PRO A 150 19.67 -11.65 -1.02
C PRO A 150 19.93 -11.98 -2.50
N VAL A 151 19.65 -11.05 -3.41
CA VAL A 151 20.04 -11.12 -4.82
C VAL A 151 21.17 -10.12 -5.05
N ARG A 152 22.20 -10.51 -5.81
CA ARG A 152 23.27 -9.57 -6.18
C ARG A 152 22.69 -8.53 -7.16
N PRO A 153 22.97 -7.24 -6.99
CA PRO A 153 22.40 -6.20 -7.86
C PRO A 153 22.65 -6.40 -9.36
N CYS A 154 23.78 -7.00 -9.73
CA CYS A 154 24.10 -7.31 -11.13
C CYS A 154 23.25 -8.43 -11.73
N ASP A 155 22.60 -9.23 -10.91
CA ASP A 155 21.79 -10.39 -11.34
C ASP A 155 20.28 -10.07 -11.35
N GLU A 156 19.88 -9.00 -10.70
CA GLU A 156 18.46 -8.61 -10.58
C GLU A 156 17.75 -8.49 -11.93
N ASP A 157 18.33 -7.70 -12.86
CA ASP A 157 17.71 -7.46 -14.17
C ASP A 157 17.62 -8.72 -15.00
N ILE A 158 18.62 -9.61 -14.91
CA ILE A 158 18.63 -10.91 -15.62
C ILE A 158 17.48 -11.78 -15.08
N LEU A 159 17.33 -11.86 -13.77
CA LEU A 159 16.29 -12.66 -13.12
C LEU A 159 14.89 -12.09 -13.38
N ILE A 160 14.72 -10.77 -13.29
CA ILE A 160 13.46 -10.10 -13.62
C ILE A 160 13.05 -10.44 -15.05
N HIS A 161 14.00 -10.35 -16.00
CA HIS A 161 13.72 -10.65 -17.39
C HIS A 161 13.33 -12.13 -17.61
N ALA A 162 14.08 -13.06 -16.99
CA ALA A 162 13.81 -14.50 -17.09
C ALA A 162 12.42 -14.86 -16.53
N ILE A 163 12.07 -14.33 -15.36
CA ILE A 163 10.77 -14.59 -14.73
C ILE A 163 9.64 -13.92 -15.53
N THR A 164 9.86 -12.71 -16.04
CA THR A 164 8.86 -12.04 -16.90
C THR A 164 8.54 -12.89 -18.11
N ASN A 165 9.55 -13.43 -18.80
CA ASN A 165 9.35 -14.30 -19.97
C ASN A 165 8.64 -15.60 -19.60
N ALA A 166 8.96 -16.19 -18.44
CA ALA A 166 8.30 -17.39 -17.97
C ALA A 166 6.82 -17.14 -17.65
N ILE A 167 6.49 -16.02 -17.04
CA ILE A 167 5.10 -15.62 -16.77
C ILE A 167 4.34 -15.39 -18.08
N LEU A 168 4.94 -14.70 -19.06
CA LEU A 168 4.34 -14.47 -20.36
C LEU A 168 4.07 -15.77 -21.09
N SER A 169 5.00 -16.72 -21.04
CA SER A 169 4.81 -18.06 -21.63
C SER A 169 3.66 -18.80 -20.94
N ALA A 170 3.58 -18.74 -19.61
CA ALA A 170 2.51 -19.38 -18.85
C ALA A 170 1.12 -18.77 -19.17
N VAL A 171 1.04 -17.45 -19.35
CA VAL A 171 -0.19 -16.75 -19.72
C VAL A 171 -0.59 -17.12 -21.15
N SER A 172 0.33 -17.11 -22.11
CA SER A 172 0.06 -17.46 -23.51
C SER A 172 -0.38 -18.92 -23.71
N GLU A 173 0.15 -19.83 -22.87
CA GLU A 173 -0.29 -21.24 -22.83
C GLU A 173 -1.62 -21.42 -22.08
N LYS A 174 -2.19 -20.36 -21.52
CA LYS A 174 -3.36 -20.41 -20.62
C LYS A 174 -3.15 -21.40 -19.47
N ALA A 175 -1.92 -21.43 -18.94
CA ALA A 175 -1.52 -22.34 -17.87
C ALA A 175 -2.27 -21.99 -16.60
N THR A 176 -3.31 -22.75 -16.28
CA THR A 176 -4.12 -22.57 -15.06
C THR A 176 -3.64 -23.46 -13.93
N SER A 177 -2.76 -24.45 -14.22
CA SER A 177 -2.21 -25.32 -13.20
C SER A 177 -0.87 -24.80 -12.68
N PHE A 178 -0.70 -24.88 -11.40
CA PHE A 178 0.55 -24.51 -10.73
C PHE A 178 1.75 -25.28 -11.27
N ASP A 179 1.59 -26.60 -11.42
CA ASP A 179 2.67 -27.46 -11.86
C ASP A 179 3.22 -27.01 -13.21
N ARG A 180 2.32 -26.59 -14.11
CA ARG A 180 2.72 -26.07 -15.43
C ARG A 180 3.43 -24.73 -15.36
N VAL A 181 2.95 -23.81 -14.51
CA VAL A 181 3.62 -22.52 -14.28
C VAL A 181 5.00 -22.74 -13.66
N ALA A 182 5.11 -23.65 -12.68
CA ALA A 182 6.38 -23.99 -12.04
C ALA A 182 7.37 -24.59 -13.06
N GLU A 183 6.93 -25.54 -13.90
CA GLU A 183 7.75 -26.13 -14.95
C GLU A 183 8.31 -25.08 -15.91
N ILE A 184 7.47 -24.14 -16.36
CA ILE A 184 7.89 -23.06 -17.27
C ILE A 184 8.95 -22.19 -16.60
N ILE A 185 8.74 -21.80 -15.34
CA ILE A 185 9.69 -20.98 -14.59
C ILE A 185 11.01 -21.74 -14.38
N GLU A 186 10.95 -23.01 -14.02
CA GLU A 186 12.14 -23.84 -13.89
C GLU A 186 12.91 -23.99 -15.20
N CYS A 187 12.22 -24.16 -16.32
CA CYS A 187 12.83 -24.21 -17.65
C CYS A 187 13.51 -22.89 -18.02
N GLU A 188 12.88 -21.76 -17.80
CA GLU A 188 13.49 -20.44 -18.07
C GLU A 188 14.63 -20.13 -17.10
N ALA A 189 14.50 -20.49 -15.82
CA ALA A 189 15.54 -20.35 -14.83
C ALA A 189 16.76 -21.24 -15.13
N ALA A 190 16.56 -22.46 -15.62
CA ALA A 190 17.64 -23.34 -16.02
C ALA A 190 18.53 -22.75 -17.13
N LYS A 191 17.97 -21.90 -18.01
CA LYS A 191 18.72 -21.14 -19.00
C LYS A 191 19.66 -20.10 -18.40
N GLN A 192 19.43 -19.74 -17.14
CA GLN A 192 20.17 -18.74 -16.37
C GLN A 192 20.88 -19.41 -15.16
N SER A 193 21.45 -20.61 -15.37
CA SER A 193 21.94 -21.49 -14.31
C SER A 193 23.01 -20.86 -13.39
N ASP A 194 23.78 -19.89 -13.89
CA ASP A 194 24.84 -19.22 -13.11
C ASP A 194 24.30 -18.26 -12.07
N VAL A 195 23.05 -17.78 -12.25
CA VAL A 195 22.39 -16.79 -11.39
C VAL A 195 21.29 -17.46 -10.55
N TRP A 196 20.66 -18.50 -11.10
CA TRP A 196 19.55 -19.22 -10.49
C TRP A 196 20.05 -20.21 -9.44
N ASN A 197 19.91 -19.86 -8.20
CA ASN A 197 20.30 -20.73 -7.09
C ASN A 197 19.08 -21.27 -6.32
N GLY A 198 19.32 -22.24 -5.44
CA GLY A 198 18.25 -22.89 -4.67
C GLY A 198 17.44 -21.94 -3.77
N HIS A 199 18.03 -20.81 -3.35
CA HIS A 199 17.32 -19.78 -2.61
C HIS A 199 16.29 -19.07 -3.49
N MET A 200 16.69 -18.66 -4.69
CA MET A 200 15.78 -18.04 -5.69
C MET A 200 14.65 -18.98 -6.08
N GLN A 201 14.97 -20.25 -6.34
CA GLN A 201 13.98 -21.28 -6.62
C GLN A 201 12.96 -21.38 -5.47
N SER A 202 13.44 -21.40 -4.23
CA SER A 202 12.57 -21.45 -3.05
C SER A 202 11.68 -20.20 -2.92
N CYS A 203 12.21 -19.01 -3.22
CA CYS A 203 11.44 -17.77 -3.20
C CYS A 203 10.33 -17.76 -4.25
N VAL A 204 10.67 -18.10 -5.48
CA VAL A 204 9.69 -18.18 -6.58
C VAL A 204 8.65 -19.26 -6.29
N GLN A 205 9.04 -20.44 -5.83
CA GLN A 205 8.10 -21.49 -5.43
C GLN A 205 7.19 -21.07 -4.29
N ARG A 206 7.69 -20.34 -3.29
CA ARG A 206 6.85 -19.80 -2.20
C ARG A 206 5.77 -18.87 -2.73
N VAL A 207 6.15 -17.94 -3.62
CA VAL A 207 5.19 -17.01 -4.23
C VAL A 207 4.18 -17.77 -5.09
N LEU A 208 4.62 -18.71 -5.91
CA LEU A 208 3.74 -19.57 -6.69
C LEU A 208 2.81 -20.40 -5.80
N ASN A 209 3.32 -20.96 -4.69
CA ASN A 209 2.49 -21.66 -3.71
C ASN A 209 1.44 -20.73 -3.09
N SER A 210 1.74 -19.44 -2.92
CA SER A 210 0.74 -18.47 -2.47
C SER A 210 -0.39 -18.29 -3.46
N PHE A 211 -0.10 -18.39 -4.76
CA PHE A 211 -1.12 -18.40 -5.81
C PHE A 211 -1.96 -19.68 -5.80
N MET A 212 -1.38 -20.82 -5.41
CA MET A 212 -2.10 -22.10 -5.31
C MET A 212 -3.08 -22.18 -4.16
N LEU A 213 -2.74 -21.64 -3.00
CA LEU A 213 -3.69 -21.52 -1.89
C LEU A 213 -4.92 -20.70 -2.29
N ASN A 214 -4.77 -19.83 -3.29
CA ASN A 214 -5.86 -19.12 -3.93
C ASN A 214 -6.61 -19.95 -5.01
N ARG A 215 -6.10 -21.14 -5.39
CA ARG A 215 -6.71 -22.00 -6.42
C ARG A 215 -8.06 -22.57 -5.99
N VAL A 216 -8.23 -22.89 -4.71
CA VAL A 216 -9.53 -23.34 -4.16
C VAL A 216 -10.61 -22.27 -4.35
N ALA A 217 -10.22 -21.01 -4.51
CA ALA A 217 -11.14 -19.92 -4.77
C ALA A 217 -11.55 -19.78 -6.25
N MET A 218 -10.82 -20.37 -7.20
CA MET A 218 -11.23 -20.37 -8.63
C MET A 218 -12.49 -21.21 -8.87
N ASP A 219 -12.72 -22.24 -8.06
CA ASP A 219 -13.93 -23.07 -8.15
C ASP A 219 -15.16 -22.43 -7.51
N GLY A 220 -14.97 -21.37 -6.70
CA GLY A 220 -16.05 -20.61 -6.05
C GLY A 220 -15.95 -19.12 -6.35
N GLN A 221 -16.45 -18.68 -7.48
CA GLN A 221 -16.33 -17.32 -8.07
C GLN A 221 -16.53 -16.11 -7.15
N LYS A 222 -17.00 -16.27 -5.91
CA LYS A 222 -17.33 -15.16 -5.00
C LYS A 222 -16.18 -14.69 -4.11
N GLN A 223 -15.02 -15.34 -4.10
CA GLN A 223 -13.93 -15.05 -3.17
C GLN A 223 -12.71 -14.35 -3.80
N ILE A 224 -12.64 -14.24 -5.13
CA ILE A 224 -11.56 -13.54 -5.82
C ILE A 224 -11.98 -12.11 -6.06
N ILE A 225 -11.08 -11.18 -5.73
CA ILE A 225 -11.19 -9.78 -6.13
C ILE A 225 -10.19 -9.50 -7.24
N THR A 226 -10.59 -8.72 -8.22
CA THR A 226 -9.72 -8.20 -9.27
C THR A 226 -9.43 -6.72 -9.04
N ILE A 227 -8.33 -6.23 -9.62
CA ILE A 227 -8.04 -4.78 -9.59
C ILE A 227 -9.14 -4.00 -10.33
N GLN A 228 -9.72 -4.61 -11.36
CA GLN A 228 -10.86 -4.02 -12.08
C GLN A 228 -12.07 -3.80 -11.17
N ASP A 229 -12.37 -4.73 -10.26
CA ASP A 229 -13.47 -4.57 -9.29
C ASP A 229 -13.23 -3.37 -8.36
N ILE A 230 -11.96 -3.11 -8.00
CA ILE A 230 -11.58 -1.97 -7.13
C ILE A 230 -11.68 -0.64 -7.89
N LEU A 231 -11.28 -0.64 -9.17
CA LEU A 231 -11.20 0.57 -10.00
C LEU A 231 -12.50 0.87 -10.75
N SER A 232 -13.50 -0.03 -10.72
CA SER A 232 -14.72 0.13 -11.48
C SER A 232 -15.50 1.39 -11.10
N ALA A 233 -15.81 2.18 -12.12
CA ALA A 233 -16.68 3.35 -11.97
C ALA A 233 -18.13 2.98 -11.65
N GLU A 234 -18.51 1.72 -11.84
CA GLU A 234 -19.87 1.22 -11.59
C GLU A 234 -20.08 0.82 -10.12
N ASN A 235 -19.00 0.74 -9.33
CA ASN A 235 -19.12 0.42 -7.92
C ASN A 235 -19.65 1.62 -7.13
N PRO A 236 -20.91 1.59 -6.66
CA PRO A 236 -21.51 2.73 -5.94
C PRO A 236 -20.92 2.87 -4.52
N ASN A 237 -20.35 1.81 -3.98
CA ASN A 237 -19.84 1.75 -2.62
C ASN A 237 -18.33 1.87 -2.61
N PRO A 238 -17.74 2.66 -1.69
CA PRO A 238 -16.29 2.71 -1.55
C PRO A 238 -15.77 1.37 -1.00
N VAL A 239 -14.51 1.06 -1.34
CA VAL A 239 -13.84 -0.18 -0.96
C VAL A 239 -12.75 0.12 0.07
N ALA A 240 -12.70 -0.66 1.14
CA ALA A 240 -11.59 -0.64 2.09
C ALA A 240 -10.87 -2.00 2.07
N ILE A 241 -9.59 -1.99 1.71
CA ILE A 241 -8.73 -3.17 1.62
C ILE A 241 -7.67 -3.10 2.71
N PHE A 242 -7.68 -4.07 3.61
CA PHE A 242 -6.70 -4.22 4.66
C PHE A 242 -5.72 -5.35 4.33
N LEU A 243 -4.44 -4.97 4.17
CA LEU A 243 -3.33 -5.89 3.97
C LEU A 243 -2.78 -6.25 5.35
N LYS A 244 -2.95 -7.47 5.81
CA LYS A 244 -2.49 -7.87 7.15
C LYS A 244 -0.99 -8.07 7.17
N THR A 245 -0.29 -7.16 7.86
CA THR A 245 1.18 -7.12 7.95
C THR A 245 1.73 -7.51 9.33
N GLY A 246 0.91 -8.07 10.20
CA GLY A 246 1.25 -8.38 11.59
C GLY A 246 2.44 -9.33 11.79
N LYS A 247 2.89 -9.49 13.04
CA LYS A 247 4.09 -10.24 13.47
C LYS A 247 4.19 -11.69 13.00
N ARG A 248 3.15 -12.26 12.42
CA ARG A 248 3.11 -13.61 11.84
C ARG A 248 3.29 -13.60 10.32
N VAL A 249 3.46 -12.42 9.72
CA VAL A 249 3.68 -12.31 8.28
C VAL A 249 5.03 -12.91 7.95
N CYS A 250 5.01 -14.02 7.25
CA CYS A 250 6.20 -14.59 6.64
C CYS A 250 6.70 -13.64 5.54
N ASP A 251 7.99 -13.68 5.24
CA ASP A 251 8.58 -12.91 4.13
C ASP A 251 7.86 -13.10 2.77
N THR A 252 7.07 -14.18 2.65
CA THR A 252 6.28 -14.51 1.45
C THR A 252 5.08 -13.60 1.18
N ASP A 253 4.60 -12.85 2.17
CA ASP A 253 3.46 -11.95 1.97
C ASP A 253 3.91 -10.62 1.38
N LYS A 254 5.19 -10.25 1.57
CA LYS A 254 5.77 -9.04 0.98
C LYS A 254 5.68 -9.05 -0.54
N GLU A 255 6.07 -10.15 -1.17
CA GLU A 255 6.05 -10.27 -2.62
C GLU A 255 4.62 -10.19 -3.16
N LEU A 256 3.65 -10.82 -2.46
CA LEU A 256 2.25 -10.80 -2.86
C LEU A 256 1.65 -9.40 -2.74
N TYR A 257 1.82 -8.75 -1.59
CA TYR A 257 1.32 -7.38 -1.38
C TYR A 257 2.02 -6.37 -2.28
N SER A 258 3.32 -6.53 -2.48
CA SER A 258 4.13 -5.74 -3.41
C SER A 258 3.62 -5.87 -4.85
N ALA A 259 3.32 -7.09 -5.30
CA ALA A 259 2.75 -7.34 -6.63
C ALA A 259 1.36 -6.72 -6.78
N PHE A 260 0.48 -6.94 -5.79
CA PHE A 260 -0.86 -6.35 -5.78
C PHE A 260 -0.82 -4.82 -5.91
N LEU A 261 -0.04 -4.17 -5.05
CA LEU A 261 0.09 -2.72 -5.03
C LEU A 261 0.75 -2.19 -6.31
N GLY A 262 1.78 -2.88 -6.81
CA GLY A 262 2.46 -2.50 -8.05
C GLY A 262 1.52 -2.56 -9.27
N MET A 263 0.72 -3.62 -9.38
CA MET A 263 -0.27 -3.74 -10.44
C MET A 263 -1.41 -2.72 -10.29
N LEU A 264 -1.88 -2.49 -9.05
CA LEU A 264 -2.89 -1.48 -8.76
C LEU A 264 -2.40 -0.07 -9.14
N PHE A 265 -1.17 0.30 -8.78
CA PHE A 265 -0.58 1.58 -9.15
C PHE A 265 -0.42 1.75 -10.65
N PHE A 266 0.00 0.70 -11.35
CA PHE A 266 0.10 0.73 -12.80
C PHE A 266 -1.26 0.98 -13.45
N LYS A 267 -2.29 0.24 -13.06
CA LYS A 267 -3.65 0.42 -13.58
C LYS A 267 -4.23 1.78 -13.18
N LEU A 268 -4.02 2.23 -11.94
CA LEU A 268 -4.46 3.56 -11.49
C LEU A 268 -3.82 4.69 -12.32
N LYS A 269 -2.52 4.59 -12.60
CA LYS A 269 -1.81 5.53 -13.48
C LYS A 269 -2.38 5.53 -14.91
N LYS A 270 -2.68 4.35 -15.46
CA LYS A 270 -3.31 4.21 -16.77
C LYS A 270 -4.69 4.88 -16.79
N TYR A 271 -5.56 4.58 -15.81
CA TYR A 271 -6.87 5.22 -15.70
C TYR A 271 -6.77 6.76 -15.62
N ASN A 272 -5.81 7.26 -14.85
CA ASN A 272 -5.57 8.70 -14.74
C ASN A 272 -5.12 9.30 -16.08
N SER A 273 -4.26 8.62 -16.83
CA SER A 273 -3.77 9.10 -18.14
C SER A 273 -4.85 9.08 -19.21
N GLU A 274 -5.75 8.11 -19.18
CA GLU A 274 -6.89 7.97 -20.08
C GLU A 274 -8.11 8.79 -19.64
N GLN A 275 -7.99 9.52 -18.54
CA GLN A 275 -9.07 10.32 -17.93
C GLN A 275 -10.35 9.51 -17.62
N ILE A 276 -10.19 8.22 -17.34
CA ILE A 276 -11.30 7.37 -16.93
C ILE A 276 -11.72 7.78 -15.53
N LYS A 277 -12.93 8.27 -15.40
CA LYS A 277 -13.47 8.73 -14.12
C LYS A 277 -13.72 7.52 -13.20
N GLN A 278 -13.19 7.61 -12.00
CA GLN A 278 -13.48 6.64 -10.93
C GLN A 278 -14.59 7.17 -10.00
N SER A 279 -15.29 6.26 -9.34
CA SER A 279 -16.37 6.62 -8.42
C SER A 279 -15.85 7.32 -7.16
N HIS A 280 -14.70 6.87 -6.67
CA HIS A 280 -14.12 7.30 -5.40
C HIS A 280 -12.64 7.63 -5.54
N GLU A 281 -12.18 8.62 -4.77
CA GLU A 281 -10.76 8.96 -4.63
C GLU A 281 -10.03 7.89 -3.80
N PHE A 282 -8.70 7.84 -3.85
CA PHE A 282 -7.91 6.84 -3.15
C PHE A 282 -7.12 7.41 -1.97
N SER A 283 -7.07 6.63 -0.88
CA SER A 283 -6.16 6.83 0.25
C SER A 283 -5.38 5.55 0.51
N PHE A 284 -4.06 5.63 0.35
CA PHE A 284 -3.13 4.56 0.67
C PHE A 284 -2.45 4.89 2.00
N ILE A 285 -2.56 4.01 2.98
CA ILE A 285 -1.99 4.18 4.32
C ILE A 285 -1.15 2.94 4.61
N PHE A 286 0.17 3.07 4.47
CA PHE A 286 1.10 1.97 4.63
C PHE A 286 1.74 2.03 6.02
N ASP A 287 1.06 1.46 7.02
CA ASP A 287 1.62 1.31 8.37
C ASP A 287 2.64 0.18 8.40
N ASP A 288 3.72 0.37 9.14
CA ASP A 288 4.86 -0.56 9.17
C ASP A 288 5.33 -0.96 7.75
N PHE A 289 5.57 0.04 6.90
CA PHE A 289 5.90 -0.12 5.47
C PHE A 289 7.04 -1.12 5.21
N GLN A 290 7.99 -1.26 6.14
CA GLN A 290 9.06 -2.26 6.07
C GLN A 290 8.54 -3.70 5.93
N ASN A 291 7.31 -3.97 6.35
CA ASN A 291 6.67 -5.27 6.23
C ASN A 291 6.07 -5.53 4.82
N ILE A 292 5.90 -4.49 4.02
CA ILE A 292 5.48 -4.60 2.61
C ILE A 292 6.71 -4.72 1.69
N GLY A 293 7.79 -4.01 2.01
CA GLY A 293 9.03 -4.01 1.25
C GLY A 293 8.97 -3.12 -0.01
N TYR A 294 9.66 -3.55 -1.07
CA TYR A 294 9.69 -2.82 -2.34
C TYR A 294 8.37 -2.97 -3.09
N ILE A 295 7.74 -1.87 -3.46
CA ILE A 295 6.53 -1.86 -4.29
C ILE A 295 6.90 -1.31 -5.68
N PRO A 296 6.79 -2.12 -6.76
CA PRO A 296 6.96 -1.61 -8.13
C PRO A 296 6.01 -0.44 -8.41
N GLN A 297 6.45 0.53 -9.21
CA GLN A 297 5.67 1.72 -9.58
C GLN A 297 5.42 2.75 -8.44
N LEU A 298 5.78 2.48 -7.18
CA LEU A 298 5.52 3.44 -6.10
C LEU A 298 6.25 4.76 -6.33
N THR A 299 7.53 4.73 -6.68
CA THR A 299 8.31 5.95 -6.93
C THR A 299 7.74 6.77 -8.09
N ASP A 300 7.18 6.09 -9.09
CA ASP A 300 6.59 6.75 -10.26
C ASP A 300 5.25 7.41 -9.91
N ILE A 301 4.37 6.71 -9.18
CA ILE A 301 3.09 7.29 -8.79
C ILE A 301 3.24 8.45 -7.80
N LEU A 302 4.19 8.37 -6.86
CA LEU A 302 4.51 9.47 -5.95
C LEU A 302 4.98 10.71 -6.74
N TYR A 303 5.84 10.49 -7.74
CA TYR A 303 6.31 11.57 -8.62
C TYR A 303 5.17 12.19 -9.43
N ASP A 304 4.30 11.36 -10.02
CA ASP A 304 3.15 11.81 -10.80
C ASP A 304 2.17 12.62 -9.94
N ILE A 305 1.88 12.17 -8.71
CA ILE A 305 1.06 12.90 -7.74
C ILE A 305 1.65 14.27 -7.44
N ARG A 306 2.95 14.35 -7.14
CA ARG A 306 3.62 15.61 -6.84
C ARG A 306 3.69 16.54 -8.05
N SER A 307 3.94 15.99 -9.24
CA SER A 307 4.06 16.78 -10.48
C SER A 307 2.71 17.32 -10.97
N ASN A 308 1.62 16.60 -10.69
CA ASN A 308 0.27 17.01 -11.09
C ASN A 308 -0.75 16.81 -9.94
N PRO A 309 -0.62 17.58 -8.85
CA PRO A 309 -1.43 17.38 -7.63
C PRO A 309 -2.92 17.70 -7.81
N TYR A 310 -3.30 18.37 -8.90
CA TYR A 310 -4.67 18.75 -9.22
C TYR A 310 -5.32 17.85 -10.28
N ASN A 311 -4.75 16.67 -10.53
CA ASN A 311 -5.35 15.72 -11.43
C ASN A 311 -6.79 15.38 -10.99
N SER A 312 -7.62 14.96 -11.94
CA SER A 312 -9.06 14.72 -11.75
C SER A 312 -9.34 13.66 -10.66
N GLN A 313 -8.37 12.83 -10.34
CA GLN A 313 -8.46 11.80 -9.31
C GLN A 313 -7.44 12.06 -8.20
N LYS A 314 -7.97 12.46 -7.05
CA LYS A 314 -7.15 12.76 -5.89
C LYS A 314 -6.69 11.47 -5.22
N THR A 315 -5.40 11.39 -5.05
CA THR A 315 -4.76 10.25 -4.39
C THR A 315 -3.93 10.77 -3.21
N GLN A 316 -4.11 10.15 -2.06
CA GLN A 316 -3.27 10.39 -0.88
C GLN A 316 -2.45 9.15 -0.61
N ILE A 317 -1.15 9.31 -0.39
CA ILE A 317 -0.26 8.21 -0.03
C ILE A 317 0.48 8.58 1.24
N SER A 318 0.30 7.78 2.29
CA SER A 318 1.01 7.88 3.56
C SER A 318 1.92 6.67 3.73
N ILE A 319 3.22 6.91 3.83
CA ILE A 319 4.23 5.89 4.07
C ILE A 319 4.72 6.05 5.51
N ILE A 320 4.53 5.03 6.34
CA ILE A 320 4.84 5.06 7.76
C ILE A 320 5.95 4.05 8.04
N VAL A 321 7.08 4.53 8.56
CA VAL A 321 8.28 3.73 8.83
C VAL A 321 8.82 3.97 10.24
N GLU A 322 9.59 3.02 10.75
CA GLU A 322 10.33 3.23 12.01
C GLU A 322 11.52 4.17 11.78
N LYS A 323 12.21 4.03 10.67
CA LYS A 323 13.40 4.82 10.29
C LYS A 323 13.60 4.87 8.77
N THR A 324 14.27 5.89 8.28
CA THR A 324 14.58 6.03 6.84
C THR A 324 15.46 4.91 6.29
N ALA A 325 16.25 4.25 7.14
CA ALA A 325 17.04 3.08 6.74
C ALA A 325 16.18 1.92 6.22
N ASP A 326 14.93 1.80 6.65
CA ASP A 326 13.99 0.79 6.18
C ASP A 326 13.61 1.03 4.72
N LEU A 327 13.42 2.31 4.34
CA LEU A 327 13.22 2.72 2.94
C LEU A 327 14.49 2.51 2.10
N GLN A 328 15.66 2.82 2.68
CA GLN A 328 16.95 2.59 1.99
C GLN A 328 17.16 1.12 1.66
N ALA A 329 16.78 0.23 2.57
CA ALA A 329 16.90 -1.21 2.36
C ALA A 329 15.99 -1.70 1.22
N ALA A 330 14.78 -1.14 1.08
CA ALA A 330 13.83 -1.53 0.05
C ALA A 330 14.12 -0.88 -1.32
N TYR A 331 14.47 0.41 -1.35
CA TYR A 331 14.53 1.21 -2.58
C TYR A 331 15.94 1.52 -3.08
N GLY A 332 16.97 1.34 -2.23
CA GLY A 332 18.37 1.52 -2.67
C GLY A 332 18.59 2.86 -3.38
N VAL A 333 18.98 2.78 -4.65
CA VAL A 333 19.24 3.97 -5.50
C VAL A 333 18.00 4.81 -5.82
N GLU A 334 16.81 4.21 -5.76
CA GLU A 334 15.53 4.91 -6.00
C GLU A 334 15.07 5.75 -4.81
N LEU A 335 15.68 5.58 -3.62
CA LEU A 335 15.28 6.30 -2.41
C LEU A 335 15.26 7.82 -2.60
N ASN A 336 16.26 8.39 -3.26
CA ASN A 336 16.33 9.83 -3.49
C ASN A 336 15.13 10.34 -4.30
N LYS A 337 14.69 9.57 -5.31
CA LYS A 337 13.50 9.88 -6.11
C LYS A 337 12.24 9.81 -5.26
N LEU A 338 12.13 8.77 -4.42
CA LEU A 338 11.01 8.60 -3.49
C LEU A 338 10.92 9.79 -2.53
N LEU A 339 12.00 10.13 -1.83
CA LEU A 339 12.04 11.23 -0.86
C LEU A 339 11.77 12.59 -1.50
N ALA A 340 12.29 12.83 -2.72
CA ALA A 340 12.00 14.06 -3.47
C ALA A 340 10.53 14.21 -3.86
N SER A 341 9.76 13.11 -3.83
CA SER A 341 8.34 13.11 -4.15
C SER A 341 7.41 13.26 -2.92
N ILE A 342 7.98 13.38 -1.72
CA ILE A 342 7.23 13.61 -0.48
C ILE A 342 6.88 15.09 -0.36
N ASP A 343 5.61 15.39 -0.02
CA ASP A 343 5.13 16.75 0.23
C ASP A 343 5.25 17.14 1.70
N VAL A 344 4.98 16.21 2.61
CA VAL A 344 4.99 16.43 4.06
C VAL A 344 5.72 15.28 4.76
N THR A 345 6.61 15.64 5.67
CA THR A 345 7.24 14.67 6.58
C THR A 345 6.75 14.90 7.99
N VAL A 346 6.33 13.82 8.65
CA VAL A 346 5.83 13.80 10.03
C VAL A 346 6.78 12.95 10.88
N GLY A 347 7.38 13.54 11.92
CA GLY A 347 8.28 12.84 12.84
C GLY A 347 7.59 12.61 14.18
N PHE A 348 7.53 11.38 14.64
CA PHE A 348 7.06 11.00 15.97
C PHE A 348 8.24 10.77 16.89
N HIS A 349 8.31 11.50 18.00
CA HIS A 349 9.42 11.48 18.95
C HIS A 349 8.93 11.22 20.37
N TYR A 350 9.66 10.41 21.12
CA TYR A 350 9.47 10.36 22.56
C TYR A 350 9.93 11.67 23.21
N ASN A 351 9.14 12.15 24.15
CA ASN A 351 9.54 13.27 24.98
C ASN A 351 10.69 12.82 25.90
N ASN A 352 11.92 13.15 25.55
CA ASN A 352 13.13 12.80 26.30
C ASN A 352 13.28 13.59 27.63
N ASN A 353 12.17 14.05 28.22
CA ASN A 353 12.24 14.74 29.52
C ASN A 353 12.41 13.68 30.63
N PRO A 354 13.58 13.64 31.35
CA PRO A 354 13.85 12.62 32.36
C PRO A 354 12.80 12.58 33.49
N SER A 355 12.10 13.69 33.71
CA SER A 355 11.00 13.76 34.70
C SER A 355 9.77 12.94 34.26
N MET A 356 9.56 12.73 32.97
CA MET A 356 8.49 11.90 32.43
C MET A 356 8.80 10.40 32.52
N LEU A 357 10.06 9.99 32.43
CA LEU A 357 10.44 8.58 32.61
C LEU A 357 10.00 8.05 33.99
N MET A 358 10.09 8.89 35.02
CA MET A 358 9.64 8.56 36.37
C MET A 358 8.12 8.62 36.51
N SER A 359 7.42 9.43 35.70
CA SER A 359 5.96 9.45 35.67
C SER A 359 5.39 8.25 34.93
N TRP A 360 6.11 7.74 33.94
CA TRP A 360 5.73 6.54 33.18
C TRP A 360 5.76 5.28 34.06
N LEU A 361 6.69 5.17 34.97
CA LEU A 361 6.74 4.06 35.94
C LEU A 361 5.59 4.12 36.96
N LYS A 362 4.92 5.26 37.10
CA LYS A 362 3.85 5.49 38.12
C LYS A 362 2.43 5.52 37.52
N LYS A 363 2.25 5.57 36.18
CA LYS A 363 0.93 5.67 35.55
C LYS A 363 0.77 4.69 34.43
N SER A 364 0.09 3.60 34.71
CA SER A 364 -0.37 2.63 33.72
C SER A 364 -1.62 3.06 32.92
N SER A 365 -2.04 4.33 32.99
CA SER A 365 -3.32 4.78 32.41
C SER A 365 -3.34 6.22 31.89
N ALA A 366 -2.22 6.90 31.73
CA ALA A 366 -2.20 8.22 31.10
C ALA A 366 -1.76 8.09 29.65
N ALA A 367 -2.54 8.65 28.72
CA ALA A 367 -2.21 8.79 27.32
C ALA A 367 -0.75 9.26 27.18
N LYS A 368 0.05 8.52 26.45
CA LYS A 368 1.42 8.91 26.11
C LYS A 368 1.32 10.09 25.17
N GLU A 369 1.57 11.29 25.65
CA GLU A 369 1.74 12.43 24.75
C GLU A 369 3.02 12.23 23.96
N CYS A 370 2.87 12.00 22.68
CA CYS A 370 3.98 11.91 21.75
C CYS A 370 4.19 13.27 21.08
N ASN A 371 5.42 13.74 21.03
CA ASN A 371 5.76 14.93 20.28
C ASN A 371 5.79 14.60 18.79
N VAL A 372 5.15 15.41 17.98
CA VAL A 372 5.07 15.28 16.53
C VAL A 372 5.71 16.50 15.88
N SER A 373 6.76 16.30 15.12
CA SER A 373 7.34 17.33 14.24
C SER A 373 6.82 17.15 12.83
N VAL A 374 6.28 18.23 12.25
CA VAL A 374 5.76 18.23 10.88
C VAL A 374 6.57 19.21 10.05
N TYR A 375 7.11 18.73 8.95
CA TYR A 375 7.83 19.53 7.98
C TYR A 375 7.09 19.54 6.63
N ASP A 376 6.67 20.73 6.21
CA ASP A 376 6.04 20.95 4.91
C ASP A 376 7.12 21.34 3.90
N MET A 377 7.35 20.48 2.91
CA MET A 377 8.41 20.66 1.90
C MET A 377 8.17 21.87 1.00
N ASP A 378 6.89 22.22 0.73
CA ASP A 378 6.54 23.34 -0.14
C ASP A 378 6.76 24.69 0.55
N SER A 379 6.33 24.80 1.81
CA SER A 379 6.47 26.06 2.59
C SER A 379 7.78 26.13 3.38
N GLN A 380 8.55 25.05 3.46
CA GLN A 380 9.75 24.92 4.29
C GLN A 380 9.50 25.30 5.76
N ARG A 381 8.34 24.95 6.28
CA ARG A 381 7.96 25.22 7.68
C ARG A 381 7.97 23.95 8.50
N GLU A 382 8.46 24.08 9.71
CA GLU A 382 8.39 23.05 10.74
C GLU A 382 7.37 23.49 11.81
N LEU A 383 6.52 22.53 12.23
CA LEU A 383 5.56 22.70 13.30
C LEU A 383 5.77 21.59 14.33
N ASN A 384 5.75 21.96 15.60
CA ASN A 384 5.77 21.00 16.70
C ASN A 384 4.37 20.83 17.27
N LEU A 385 3.91 19.59 17.32
CA LEU A 385 2.55 19.22 17.67
C LEU A 385 2.56 18.11 18.73
N ILE A 386 1.39 17.82 19.28
CA ILE A 386 1.12 16.64 20.11
C ILE A 386 0.32 15.66 19.29
N GLY A 387 0.62 14.37 19.38
CA GLY A 387 -0.15 13.30 18.75
C GLY A 387 -1.61 13.30 19.24
N LEU A 388 -2.55 13.06 18.34
CA LEU A 388 -3.98 12.94 18.64
C LEU A 388 -4.38 11.48 18.54
N SER A 389 -4.76 10.86 19.66
CA SER A 389 -5.26 9.49 19.64
C SER A 389 -6.51 9.38 18.77
N TYR A 390 -6.65 8.30 18.03
CA TYR A 390 -7.85 8.03 17.23
C TYR A 390 -9.12 7.94 18.11
N LEU A 391 -9.00 7.58 19.39
CA LEU A 391 -10.11 7.57 20.36
C LEU A 391 -10.70 8.96 20.60
N ASP A 392 -9.94 10.02 20.30
CA ASP A 392 -10.40 11.41 20.39
C ASP A 392 -10.98 11.93 19.06
N HIS A 393 -10.98 11.08 18.01
CA HIS A 393 -11.55 11.45 16.74
C HIS A 393 -13.07 11.62 16.82
N PRO A 394 -13.67 12.70 16.25
CA PRO A 394 -15.10 12.98 16.36
C PRO A 394 -16.03 11.89 15.85
N MET A 395 -15.56 11.04 14.92
CA MET A 395 -16.35 9.92 14.37
C MET A 395 -16.45 8.73 15.35
N ILE A 396 -15.67 8.72 16.43
CA ILE A 396 -15.71 7.65 17.44
C ILE A 396 -16.49 8.11 18.70
N LYS A 397 -16.61 9.40 18.92
CA LYS A 397 -17.41 10.00 20.00
C LYS A 397 -18.88 10.08 19.62
#